data_3d85fdf48cf914299cada6f48bf8c569
#
_entry.id   3d85fdf48cf914299cada6f48bf8c569
#
_cell.length_a   1.000
_cell.length_b   1.000
_cell.length_c   1.000
_cell.angle_alpha   90.00
_cell.angle_beta   90.00
_cell.angle_gamma   90.00
#
_symmetry.space_group_name_H-M   'P 1'
#
loop_
_entity.id
_entity.type
_entity.pdbx_description
1 polymer ?
#
loop_
_entity_poly.entity_id
_entity_poly.type
_entity_poly.pdbx_seq_one_letter_code
_entity_poly.pdbx_strand_id
1 'polypeptide(L)'
;MNYLLKLGANAFGACSPLPQYRFQKLHCIIYRTATDPACGSGSLLLKAEKILGKDAIRNGFYGQEINITTYNLCRINMFLHDVGFDKFDIACEDTLISPQHWDDEPFELIVSNPPYSIKWAGNENPLLINDPRFAPAGILAPKSKADMAFIMHSLSWLASNGTAAIVCFPGIMYRGGAEQKIRKYLMNNNYVYCVI
;
A
#
# COMPACT_ATOMS: atom_id res chain seq x y z
N MET A 1 -2.19 5.70 18.87
CA MET A 1 -2.29 4.26 18.57
C MET A 1 -2.64 4.17 17.09
N ASN A 2 -1.79 3.56 16.29
CA ASN A 2 -2.01 3.39 14.86
C ASN A 2 -2.44 1.95 14.61
N TYR A 3 -3.29 1.73 13.63
CA TYR A 3 -3.72 0.39 13.23
C TYR A 3 -2.97 -0.05 11.99
N LEU A 4 -2.64 -1.34 11.93
CA LEU A 4 -2.13 -1.99 10.73
C LEU A 4 -3.31 -2.66 10.04
N LEU A 5 -3.62 -2.21 8.82
CA LEU A 5 -4.63 -2.82 7.96
C LEU A 5 -3.95 -3.78 7.00
N LYS A 6 -4.37 -5.04 7.00
CA LYS A 6 -3.93 -6.04 6.03
C LYS A 6 -5.01 -6.26 4.99
N LEU A 7 -4.68 -6.05 3.72
CA LEU A 7 -5.55 -6.26 2.57
C LEU A 7 -5.08 -7.48 1.76
N GLY A 8 -6.02 -8.17 1.13
CA GLY A 8 -5.75 -9.21 0.16
C GLY A 8 -6.76 -9.17 -0.97
N ALA A 9 -6.34 -9.48 -2.19
CA ALA A 9 -7.21 -9.42 -3.36
C ALA A 9 -8.17 -10.61 -3.48
N ASN A 10 -7.92 -11.72 -2.77
CA ASN A 10 -8.77 -12.91 -2.77
C ASN A 10 -8.91 -13.49 -1.37
N ALA A 11 -9.99 -13.15 -0.69
CA ALA A 11 -10.40 -13.79 0.56
C ALA A 11 -11.37 -14.98 0.33
N PHE A 12 -11.17 -15.77 -0.73
CA PHE A 12 -11.84 -17.07 -0.89
C PHE A 12 -10.95 -18.19 -0.35
N GLY A 13 -10.89 -18.27 0.96
CA GLY A 13 -10.33 -19.38 1.69
C GLY A 13 -10.87 -19.32 3.10
N ALA A 14 -11.67 -20.33 3.47
CA ALA A 14 -12.35 -20.44 4.76
C ALA A 14 -11.45 -20.00 5.91
N CYS A 15 -11.96 -19.09 6.71
CA CYS A 15 -11.43 -18.74 8.01
C CYS A 15 -11.47 -19.99 8.91
N SER A 16 -10.41 -20.78 8.86
CA SER A 16 -10.13 -21.71 9.95
C SER A 16 -9.58 -20.90 11.12
N PRO A 17 -9.99 -21.15 12.36
CA PRO A 17 -9.45 -20.46 13.53
C PRO A 17 -7.94 -20.67 13.56
N LEU A 18 -7.20 -19.57 13.56
CA LEU A 18 -5.74 -19.58 13.62
C LEU A 18 -5.29 -20.35 14.87
N PRO A 19 -4.54 -21.45 14.72
CA PRO A 19 -3.78 -21.98 15.84
C PRO A 19 -2.76 -20.92 16.27
N GLN A 20 -2.56 -20.79 17.58
CA GLN A 20 -1.54 -19.95 18.22
C GLN A 20 -0.12 -20.42 17.89
N TYR A 21 0.26 -20.46 16.61
CA TYR A 21 1.56 -20.97 16.21
C TYR A 21 2.36 -20.00 15.37
N ARG A 22 3.35 -19.45 16.08
CA ARG A 22 4.70 -19.14 15.59
C ARG A 22 4.82 -18.31 14.31
N PHE A 23 5.20 -17.09 14.51
CA PHE A 23 5.96 -16.24 13.57
C PHE A 23 7.24 -16.91 12.97
N GLN A 24 7.41 -18.19 13.12
CA GLN A 24 8.65 -18.91 12.77
C GLN A 24 8.66 -19.57 11.37
N LYS A 25 7.63 -19.40 10.53
CA LYS A 25 7.60 -20.02 9.18
C LYS A 25 7.12 -19.09 8.08
N LEU A 26 7.51 -17.82 8.10
CA LEU A 26 7.39 -16.92 6.93
C LEU A 26 8.54 -17.12 5.91
N HIS A 27 9.39 -18.10 6.11
CA HIS A 27 10.61 -18.33 5.31
C HIS A 27 10.37 -18.96 3.92
N CYS A 28 9.15 -19.05 3.43
CA CYS A 28 8.88 -19.65 2.12
C CYS A 28 7.96 -18.82 1.21
N ILE A 29 7.57 -17.61 1.60
CA ILE A 29 6.79 -16.76 0.70
C ILE A 29 7.78 -15.91 -0.09
N ILE A 30 7.89 -16.20 -1.36
CA ILE A 30 8.68 -15.41 -2.31
C ILE A 30 7.71 -14.44 -2.97
N TYR A 31 8.01 -13.15 -2.86
CA TYR A 31 7.32 -12.09 -3.60
C TYR A 31 8.16 -11.69 -4.80
N ARG A 32 7.55 -11.49 -5.96
CA ARG A 32 8.28 -10.98 -7.12
C ARG A 32 8.58 -9.50 -6.97
N THR A 33 7.60 -8.73 -6.54
CA THR A 33 7.68 -7.27 -6.43
C THR A 33 7.18 -6.78 -5.09
N ALA A 34 7.80 -5.73 -4.57
CA ALA A 34 7.33 -5.01 -3.39
C ALA A 34 7.24 -3.50 -3.67
N THR A 35 6.18 -2.85 -3.20
CA THR A 35 6.03 -1.39 -3.36
C THR A 35 5.57 -0.69 -2.10
N ASP A 36 5.90 0.60 -2.02
CA ASP A 36 5.33 1.56 -1.07
C ASP A 36 4.90 2.83 -1.83
N PRO A 37 3.59 3.08 -1.97
CA PRO A 37 3.07 4.25 -2.68
C PRO A 37 3.32 5.59 -1.99
N ALA A 38 3.88 5.60 -0.78
CA ALA A 38 4.31 6.79 -0.05
C ALA A 38 5.61 6.46 0.70
N CYS A 39 6.65 6.11 -0.06
CA CYS A 39 7.80 5.36 0.46
C CYS A 39 8.69 6.14 1.43
N GLY A 40 8.58 7.46 1.47
CA GLY A 40 9.41 8.27 2.34
C GLY A 40 10.90 7.98 2.10
N SER A 41 11.62 7.64 3.16
CA SER A 41 13.03 7.25 3.09
C SER A 41 13.27 5.79 2.65
N GLY A 42 12.24 5.03 2.27
CA GLY A 42 12.34 3.63 1.87
C GLY A 42 12.49 2.64 3.03
N SER A 43 12.35 3.12 4.26
CA SER A 43 12.63 2.30 5.45
C SER A 43 11.71 1.09 5.61
N LEU A 44 10.45 1.15 5.16
CA LEU A 44 9.54 0.00 5.19
C LEU A 44 9.91 -1.06 4.17
N LEU A 45 10.30 -0.66 2.95
CA LEU A 45 10.79 -1.57 1.91
C LEU A 45 12.03 -2.33 2.38
N LEU A 46 13.03 -1.60 2.91
CA LEU A 46 14.25 -2.19 3.47
C LEU A 46 13.96 -3.08 4.68
N LYS A 47 12.96 -2.71 5.50
CA LYS A 47 12.54 -3.55 6.63
C LYS A 47 11.86 -4.83 6.16
N ALA A 48 11.05 -4.76 5.11
CA ALA A 48 10.44 -5.93 4.49
C ALA A 48 11.52 -6.89 3.97
N GLU A 49 12.53 -6.40 3.25
CA GLU A 49 13.67 -7.20 2.80
C GLU A 49 14.39 -7.90 3.98
N LYS A 50 14.68 -7.13 5.04
CA LYS A 50 15.35 -7.66 6.22
C LYS A 50 14.58 -8.79 6.91
N ILE A 51 13.25 -8.69 6.95
CA ILE A 51 12.38 -9.68 7.60
C ILE A 51 12.17 -10.91 6.71
N LEU A 52 11.97 -10.71 5.43
CA LEU A 52 11.66 -11.78 4.47
C LEU A 52 12.91 -12.50 3.96
N GLY A 53 14.05 -11.81 3.94
CA GLY A 53 15.31 -12.26 3.38
C GLY A 53 15.62 -11.60 2.04
N LYS A 54 16.90 -11.46 1.72
CA LYS A 54 17.38 -10.78 0.50
C LYS A 54 16.84 -11.39 -0.80
N ASP A 55 16.59 -12.71 -0.82
CA ASP A 55 16.12 -13.43 -2.01
C ASP A 55 14.59 -13.50 -2.11
N ALA A 56 13.87 -12.96 -1.13
CA ALA A 56 12.41 -13.05 -1.09
C ALA A 56 11.73 -12.10 -2.08
N ILE A 57 12.38 -10.98 -2.45
CA ILE A 57 11.87 -10.00 -3.40
C ILE A 57 12.76 -10.03 -4.64
N ARG A 58 12.31 -10.76 -5.66
CA ARG A 58 13.17 -11.11 -6.81
C ARG A 58 13.31 -10.01 -7.85
N ASN A 59 12.20 -9.35 -8.19
CA ASN A 59 12.14 -8.37 -9.28
C ASN A 59 12.38 -6.93 -8.79
N GLY A 60 12.52 -6.75 -7.47
CA GLY A 60 12.93 -5.47 -6.90
C GLY A 60 11.84 -4.71 -6.15
N PHE A 61 12.23 -3.52 -5.74
CA PHE A 61 11.45 -2.60 -4.95
C PHE A 61 10.96 -1.43 -5.78
N TYR A 62 9.72 -1.06 -5.58
CA TYR A 62 9.10 0.08 -6.23
C TYR A 62 8.63 1.06 -5.16
N GLY A 63 8.57 2.33 -5.50
CA GLY A 63 8.06 3.31 -4.56
C GLY A 63 7.78 4.64 -5.22
N GLN A 64 6.99 5.44 -4.54
CA GLN A 64 6.69 6.79 -4.99
C GLN A 64 6.72 7.76 -3.81
N GLU A 65 7.34 8.92 -4.01
CA GLU A 65 7.49 9.95 -2.98
C GLU A 65 7.34 11.32 -3.63
N ILE A 66 6.49 12.17 -3.06
CA ILE A 66 6.22 13.49 -3.61
C ILE A 66 7.34 14.50 -3.32
N ASN A 67 8.04 14.34 -2.20
CA ASN A 67 9.10 15.27 -1.80
C ASN A 67 10.45 14.86 -2.40
N ILE A 68 11.03 15.73 -3.21
CA ILE A 68 12.30 15.47 -3.92
C ILE A 68 13.48 15.17 -2.96
N THR A 69 13.53 15.81 -1.79
CA THR A 69 14.59 15.57 -0.82
C THR A 69 14.45 14.17 -0.21
N THR A 70 13.23 13.78 0.16
CA THR A 70 12.93 12.47 0.73
C THR A 70 13.07 11.36 -0.33
N TYR A 71 12.69 11.64 -1.58
CA TYR A 71 12.94 10.76 -2.72
C TYR A 71 14.44 10.46 -2.90
N ASN A 72 15.28 11.50 -2.89
CA ASN A 72 16.73 11.30 -2.99
C ASN A 72 17.28 10.54 -1.78
N LEU A 73 16.77 10.81 -0.58
CA LEU A 73 17.12 10.06 0.62
C LEU A 73 16.76 8.57 0.50
N CYS A 74 15.59 8.25 -0.04
CA CYS A 74 15.18 6.88 -0.31
C CYS A 74 16.21 6.14 -1.19
N ARG A 75 16.57 6.74 -2.32
CA ARG A 75 17.54 6.17 -3.25
C ARG A 75 18.92 5.95 -2.61
N ILE A 76 19.38 6.94 -1.84
CA ILE A 76 20.64 6.80 -1.09
C ILE A 76 20.54 5.65 -0.07
N ASN A 77 19.43 5.53 0.65
CA ASN A 77 19.23 4.45 1.59
C ASN A 77 19.23 3.07 0.91
N MET A 78 18.62 2.93 -0.27
CA MET A 78 18.69 1.67 -1.02
C MET A 78 20.15 1.27 -1.27
N PHE A 79 21.00 2.19 -1.75
CA PHE A 79 22.42 1.90 -1.95
C PHE A 79 23.17 1.58 -0.66
N LEU A 80 22.92 2.32 0.42
CA LEU A 80 23.57 2.08 1.73
C LEU A 80 23.21 0.72 2.35
N HIS A 81 22.11 0.13 1.88
CA HIS A 81 21.67 -1.20 2.29
C HIS A 81 21.93 -2.30 1.25
N ASP A 82 22.87 -2.04 0.33
CA ASP A 82 23.30 -3.00 -0.72
C ASP A 82 22.19 -3.41 -1.69
N VAL A 83 21.16 -2.58 -1.90
CA VAL A 83 20.18 -2.77 -2.96
C VAL A 83 20.73 -2.18 -4.24
N GLY A 84 21.00 -3.02 -5.23
CA GLY A 84 21.54 -2.61 -6.53
C GLY A 84 20.60 -1.68 -7.30
N PHE A 85 21.15 -0.82 -8.16
CA PHE A 85 20.37 0.14 -8.94
C PHE A 85 19.31 -0.53 -9.85
N ASP A 86 19.60 -1.73 -10.31
CA ASP A 86 18.70 -2.58 -11.10
C ASP A 86 17.58 -3.25 -10.28
N LYS A 87 17.60 -3.06 -8.95
CA LYS A 87 16.69 -3.71 -8.01
C LYS A 87 15.70 -2.75 -7.35
N PHE A 88 15.69 -1.49 -7.73
CA PHE A 88 14.66 -0.57 -7.26
C PHE A 88 14.30 0.48 -8.31
N ASP A 89 13.03 0.85 -8.33
CA ASP A 89 12.49 1.97 -9.09
C ASP A 89 11.66 2.86 -8.16
N ILE A 90 12.20 4.04 -7.87
CA ILE A 90 11.52 5.03 -7.02
C ILE A 90 11.20 6.24 -7.88
N ALA A 91 9.93 6.61 -7.94
CA ALA A 91 9.45 7.77 -8.68
C ALA A 91 9.22 8.98 -7.77
N CYS A 92 9.44 10.18 -8.31
CA CYS A 92 9.23 11.45 -7.58
C CYS A 92 7.98 12.15 -8.11
N GLU A 93 6.80 11.76 -7.61
CA GLU A 93 5.49 12.30 -8.04
C GLU A 93 4.41 12.06 -6.98
N ASP A 94 3.28 12.78 -7.09
CA ASP A 94 2.10 12.54 -6.26
C ASP A 94 1.38 11.26 -6.70
N THR A 95 1.47 10.22 -5.90
CA THR A 95 0.86 8.91 -6.14
C THR A 95 -0.65 8.96 -6.41
N LEU A 96 -1.36 9.84 -5.73
CA LEU A 96 -2.82 9.91 -5.85
C LEU A 96 -3.27 10.57 -7.17
N ILE A 97 -2.42 11.43 -7.75
CA ILE A 97 -2.73 12.20 -8.95
C ILE A 97 -2.01 11.65 -10.17
N SER A 98 -0.72 11.31 -10.00
CA SER A 98 0.18 10.90 -11.08
C SER A 98 0.92 9.62 -10.70
N PRO A 99 0.25 8.45 -10.65
CA PRO A 99 0.89 7.17 -10.39
C PRO A 99 1.85 6.81 -11.52
N GLN A 100 3.12 6.51 -11.18
CA GLN A 100 4.17 6.27 -12.17
C GLN A 100 4.34 4.79 -12.50
N HIS A 101 3.98 3.87 -11.61
CA HIS A 101 4.09 2.42 -11.82
C HIS A 101 2.77 1.81 -12.30
N TRP A 102 2.03 2.52 -13.14
CA TRP A 102 0.71 2.09 -13.61
C TRP A 102 0.78 0.94 -14.62
N ASP A 103 1.81 0.93 -15.45
CA ASP A 103 2.02 -0.07 -16.51
C ASP A 103 2.84 -1.28 -16.02
N ASP A 104 3.29 -1.26 -14.77
CA ASP A 104 3.99 -2.37 -14.16
C ASP A 104 3.05 -3.53 -13.83
N GLU A 105 3.60 -4.72 -13.70
CA GLU A 105 2.84 -5.88 -13.19
C GLU A 105 2.30 -5.57 -11.79
N PRO A 106 1.07 -6.02 -11.44
CA PRO A 106 0.53 -5.83 -10.10
C PRO A 106 1.47 -6.33 -9.01
N PHE A 107 1.55 -5.58 -7.92
CA PHE A 107 2.51 -5.86 -6.85
C PHE A 107 2.03 -6.98 -5.92
N GLU A 108 2.91 -7.90 -5.62
CA GLU A 108 2.60 -9.01 -4.71
C GLU A 108 2.72 -8.61 -3.23
N LEU A 109 3.56 -7.60 -2.93
CA LEU A 109 3.71 -7.05 -1.58
C LEU A 109 3.57 -5.52 -1.61
N ILE A 110 2.68 -5.00 -0.77
CA ILE A 110 2.59 -3.57 -0.51
C ILE A 110 2.81 -3.34 0.98
N VAL A 111 3.78 -2.50 1.32
CA VAL A 111 4.02 -2.05 2.70
C VAL A 111 4.02 -0.53 2.73
N SER A 112 3.14 0.08 3.49
CA SER A 112 3.04 1.54 3.47
C SER A 112 2.66 2.14 4.81
N ASN A 113 3.22 3.31 5.08
CA ASN A 113 2.81 4.21 6.16
C ASN A 113 2.52 5.59 5.56
N PRO A 114 1.42 5.73 4.83
CA PRO A 114 1.10 6.98 4.14
C PRO A 114 0.84 8.11 5.13
N PRO A 115 1.00 9.37 4.72
CA PRO A 115 0.75 10.51 5.59
C PRO A 115 -0.73 10.57 6.01
N TYR A 116 -0.97 10.83 7.31
CA TYR A 116 -2.33 10.81 7.86
C TYR A 116 -3.05 12.12 7.68
N SER A 117 -4.33 12.02 7.31
CA SER A 117 -5.27 13.14 7.29
C SER A 117 -4.79 14.37 6.51
N ILE A 118 -4.03 14.15 5.45
CA ILE A 118 -3.62 15.21 4.54
C ILE A 118 -4.72 15.56 3.54
N LYS A 119 -4.68 16.80 3.05
CA LYS A 119 -5.53 17.22 1.93
C LYS A 119 -5.01 16.64 0.61
N TRP A 120 -5.91 16.34 -0.29
CA TRP A 120 -5.62 15.87 -1.65
C TRP A 120 -6.64 16.44 -2.64
N ALA A 121 -6.48 16.20 -3.94
CA ALA A 121 -7.39 16.70 -4.97
C ALA A 121 -8.84 16.25 -4.76
N GLY A 122 -9.06 14.97 -4.40
CA GLY A 122 -10.38 14.45 -4.09
C GLY A 122 -11.41 14.77 -5.18
N ASN A 123 -12.59 15.23 -4.74
CA ASN A 123 -13.70 15.58 -5.62
C ASN A 123 -13.53 16.91 -6.38
N GLU A 124 -12.46 17.66 -6.19
CA GLU A 124 -12.16 18.85 -7.00
C GLU A 124 -11.62 18.48 -8.38
N ASN A 125 -11.06 17.27 -8.53
CA ASN A 125 -10.68 16.73 -9.82
C ASN A 125 -11.76 15.76 -10.32
N PRO A 126 -12.62 16.17 -11.27
CA PRO A 126 -13.72 15.32 -11.76
C PRO A 126 -13.24 14.04 -12.47
N LEU A 127 -11.99 13.98 -12.90
CA LEU A 127 -11.43 12.79 -13.53
C LEU A 127 -11.23 11.66 -12.51
N LEU A 128 -10.98 11.98 -11.25
CA LEU A 128 -10.71 10.99 -10.21
C LEU A 128 -11.93 10.12 -9.87
N ILE A 129 -13.15 10.58 -10.11
CA ILE A 129 -14.34 9.76 -9.83
C ILE A 129 -14.45 8.57 -10.80
N ASN A 130 -13.90 8.70 -11.98
CA ASN A 130 -13.87 7.65 -13.00
C ASN A 130 -12.51 6.92 -13.04
N ASP A 131 -11.57 7.32 -12.21
CA ASP A 131 -10.28 6.64 -12.10
C ASP A 131 -10.48 5.20 -11.59
N PRO A 132 -9.95 4.17 -12.28
CA PRO A 132 -10.18 2.78 -11.95
C PRO A 132 -9.73 2.40 -10.54
N ARG A 133 -8.87 3.19 -9.90
CA ARG A 133 -8.47 3.00 -8.51
C ARG A 133 -9.60 3.33 -7.53
N PHE A 134 -10.42 4.33 -7.82
CA PHE A 134 -11.43 4.88 -6.89
C PHE A 134 -12.86 4.58 -7.33
N ALA A 135 -13.12 4.49 -8.62
CA ALA A 135 -14.45 4.23 -9.19
C ALA A 135 -15.20 3.03 -8.57
N PRO A 136 -14.54 1.90 -8.22
CA PRO A 136 -15.23 0.74 -7.66
C PRO A 136 -15.96 1.00 -6.35
N ALA A 137 -15.49 1.95 -5.54
CA ALA A 137 -16.18 2.34 -4.29
C ALA A 137 -17.40 3.26 -4.53
N GLY A 138 -17.56 3.80 -5.75
CA GLY A 138 -18.62 4.72 -6.12
C GLY A 138 -18.56 6.10 -5.44
N ILE A 139 -17.50 6.37 -4.73
CA ILE A 139 -17.30 7.63 -4.00
C ILE A 139 -15.82 7.87 -3.74
N LEU A 140 -15.40 9.13 -3.84
CA LEU A 140 -14.04 9.54 -3.48
C LEU A 140 -13.89 9.75 -1.97
N ALA A 141 -12.68 9.52 -1.46
CA ALA A 141 -12.30 9.92 -0.12
C ALA A 141 -12.49 11.43 0.06
N PRO A 142 -12.79 11.92 1.29
CA PRO A 142 -12.95 13.33 1.53
C PRO A 142 -11.69 14.12 1.14
N LYS A 143 -11.87 15.26 0.45
CA LYS A 143 -10.75 16.16 0.08
C LYS A 143 -9.83 16.51 1.24
N SER A 144 -10.36 16.61 2.45
CA SER A 144 -9.60 16.95 3.64
C SER A 144 -8.76 15.80 4.22
N LYS A 145 -8.94 14.56 3.71
CA LYS A 145 -8.35 13.34 4.29
C LYS A 145 -8.12 12.30 3.23
N ALA A 146 -6.86 12.14 2.82
CA ALA A 146 -6.45 11.19 1.79
C ALA A 146 -6.36 9.73 2.27
N ASP A 147 -6.58 9.47 3.58
CA ASP A 147 -6.34 8.16 4.19
C ASP A 147 -6.96 7.00 3.37
N MET A 148 -8.25 7.11 3.05
CA MET A 148 -8.95 6.09 2.25
C MET A 148 -8.54 6.07 0.78
N ALA A 149 -8.02 7.18 0.25
CA ALA A 149 -7.51 7.22 -1.13
C ALA A 149 -6.23 6.38 -1.25
N PHE A 150 -5.30 6.47 -0.30
CA PHE A 150 -4.12 5.60 -0.27
C PHE A 150 -4.47 4.12 -0.15
N ILE A 151 -5.50 3.78 0.64
CA ILE A 151 -5.97 2.39 0.75
C ILE A 151 -6.53 1.90 -0.58
N MET A 152 -7.39 2.68 -1.23
CA MET A 152 -7.97 2.33 -2.53
C MET A 152 -6.91 2.22 -3.62
N HIS A 153 -5.95 3.15 -3.65
CA HIS A 153 -4.81 3.10 -4.56
C HIS A 153 -4.00 1.81 -4.35
N SER A 154 -3.62 1.51 -3.11
CA SER A 154 -2.88 0.28 -2.78
C SER A 154 -3.64 -0.97 -3.20
N LEU A 155 -4.96 -1.00 -2.97
CA LEU A 155 -5.78 -2.14 -3.37
C LEU A 155 -5.80 -2.34 -4.89
N SER A 156 -5.85 -1.25 -5.67
CA SER A 156 -5.87 -1.33 -7.14
C SER A 156 -4.56 -1.84 -7.73
N TRP A 157 -3.44 -1.58 -7.05
CA TRP A 157 -2.11 -2.04 -7.46
C TRP A 157 -1.76 -3.43 -6.94
N LEU A 158 -2.58 -3.99 -6.05
CA LEU A 158 -2.32 -5.28 -5.44
C LEU A 158 -2.61 -6.43 -6.41
N ALA A 159 -1.66 -7.34 -6.57
CA ALA A 159 -1.84 -8.58 -7.32
C ALA A 159 -2.93 -9.45 -6.70
N SER A 160 -3.54 -10.32 -7.50
CA SER A 160 -4.62 -11.22 -7.06
C SER A 160 -4.20 -12.17 -5.92
N ASN A 161 -2.93 -12.50 -5.83
CA ASN A 161 -2.31 -13.29 -4.75
C ASN A 161 -1.54 -12.40 -3.75
N GLY A 162 -1.59 -11.08 -3.91
CA GLY A 162 -0.80 -10.12 -3.15
C GLY A 162 -1.31 -9.87 -1.74
N THR A 163 -0.43 -9.30 -0.94
CA THR A 163 -0.73 -8.86 0.42
C THR A 163 -0.29 -7.41 0.61
N ALA A 164 -1.18 -6.57 1.11
CA ALA A 164 -0.84 -5.20 1.52
C ALA A 164 -0.91 -5.05 3.04
N ALA A 165 0.08 -4.38 3.61
CA ALA A 165 0.14 -3.99 5.02
C ALA A 165 0.27 -2.47 5.11
N ILE A 166 -0.79 -1.80 5.54
CA ILE A 166 -0.88 -0.34 5.55
C ILE A 166 -1.10 0.15 6.97
N VAL A 167 -0.21 1.01 7.44
CA VAL A 167 -0.38 1.69 8.72
C VAL A 167 -1.38 2.82 8.55
N CYS A 168 -2.42 2.82 9.37
CA CYS A 168 -3.55 3.71 9.20
C CYS A 168 -3.84 4.52 10.46
N PHE A 169 -4.38 5.73 10.26
CA PHE A 169 -4.94 6.52 11.37
C PHE A 169 -6.23 5.86 11.88
N PRO A 170 -6.44 5.76 13.20
CA PRO A 170 -7.61 5.10 13.79
C PRO A 170 -8.96 5.59 13.28
N GLY A 171 -9.03 6.86 12.87
CA GLY A 171 -10.25 7.48 12.35
C GLY A 171 -10.88 6.76 11.17
N ILE A 172 -10.11 6.05 10.36
CA ILE A 172 -10.66 5.28 9.23
C ILE A 172 -11.67 4.22 9.68
N MET A 173 -11.60 3.77 10.92
CA MET A 173 -12.47 2.70 11.44
C MET A 173 -13.85 3.20 11.86
N TYR A 174 -14.01 4.48 12.25
CA TYR A 174 -15.26 4.99 12.82
C TYR A 174 -15.84 6.22 12.14
N ARG A 175 -15.07 6.94 11.31
CA ARG A 175 -15.58 8.12 10.60
C ARG A 175 -16.74 7.77 9.66
N GLY A 176 -17.73 8.67 9.59
CA GLY A 176 -18.91 8.53 8.73
C GLY A 176 -18.69 9.06 7.30
N GLY A 177 -19.77 9.28 6.58
CA GLY A 177 -19.78 9.90 5.25
C GLY A 177 -19.11 9.04 4.17
N ALA A 178 -18.24 9.64 3.37
CA ALA A 178 -17.56 8.97 2.28
C ALA A 178 -16.62 7.85 2.78
N GLU A 179 -15.91 8.06 3.87
CA GLU A 179 -15.02 7.05 4.46
C GLU A 179 -15.81 5.81 4.91
N GLN A 180 -17.02 5.98 5.44
CA GLN A 180 -17.91 4.86 5.79
C GLN A 180 -18.32 4.05 4.57
N LYS A 181 -18.63 4.71 3.44
CA LYS A 181 -19.02 4.03 2.20
C LYS A 181 -17.86 3.23 1.61
N ILE A 182 -16.65 3.81 1.58
CA ILE A 182 -15.45 3.12 1.12
C ILE A 182 -15.15 1.93 2.03
N ARG A 183 -15.21 2.10 3.36
CA ARG A 183 -15.02 1.01 4.31
C ARG A 183 -16.04 -0.12 4.10
N LYS A 184 -17.29 0.22 3.84
CA LYS A 184 -18.34 -0.76 3.49
C LYS A 184 -18.00 -1.52 2.22
N TYR A 185 -17.51 -0.83 1.19
CA TYR A 185 -17.04 -1.46 -0.04
C TYR A 185 -15.91 -2.46 0.24
N LEU A 186 -14.88 -2.06 1.00
CA LEU A 186 -13.76 -2.92 1.35
C LEU A 186 -14.20 -4.17 2.12
N MET A 187 -15.10 -4.01 3.09
CA MET A 187 -15.60 -5.13 3.91
C MET A 187 -16.52 -6.06 3.13
N ASN A 188 -17.44 -5.53 2.32
CA ASN A 188 -18.38 -6.33 1.56
C ASN A 188 -17.70 -7.20 0.48
N ASN A 189 -16.54 -6.76 -0.01
CA ASN A 189 -15.73 -7.51 -0.98
C ASN A 189 -14.62 -8.34 -0.31
N ASN A 190 -14.61 -8.44 1.03
CA ASN A 190 -13.63 -9.20 1.80
C ASN A 190 -12.17 -8.82 1.53
N TYR A 191 -11.91 -7.56 1.18
CA TYR A 191 -10.55 -7.09 0.97
C TYR A 191 -9.77 -6.92 2.28
N VAL A 192 -10.45 -6.66 3.39
CA VAL A 192 -9.81 -6.52 4.70
C VAL A 192 -9.63 -7.89 5.33
N TYR A 193 -8.38 -8.29 5.50
CA TYR A 193 -8.01 -9.56 6.07
C TYR A 193 -7.83 -9.51 7.60
N CYS A 194 -7.20 -8.44 8.09
CA CYS A 194 -6.90 -8.28 9.51
C CYS A 194 -6.71 -6.79 9.86
N VAL A 195 -7.04 -6.43 11.07
CA VAL A 195 -6.73 -5.14 11.69
C VAL A 195 -6.00 -5.41 13.01
N ILE A 196 -4.82 -4.83 13.20
CA ILE A 196 -3.94 -5.04 14.36
C ILE A 196 -3.68 -3.70 15.06
#